data_179ea237f562782dc03b1f97bc952eab
#
_entry.id   179ea237f562782dc03b1f97bc952eab
#
_cell.length_a   1.000
_cell.length_b   1.000
_cell.length_c   1.000
_cell.angle_alpha   90.00
_cell.angle_beta   90.00
_cell.angle_gamma   90.00
#
_symmetry.space_group_name_H-M   'P 1'
#
loop_
_entity.id
_entity.type
_entity.pdbx_description
1 polymer ?
#
loop_
_entity_poly.entity_id
_entity_poly.type
_entity_poly.pdbx_seq_one_letter_code
_entity_poly.pdbx_strand_id
1 'polypeptide(L)'
;MAPKIAIVYVCFSSPPLKILAVLPARPSIITSLQHAPSDLSKNITAISSYCNDTDSFFSPQYSMYGHIKQLAEAEKAGIEKAGGSADVFQIPETLSEDVLAKMHAPQKDTAISVLEDPASLESYDAFLIGIPTRYGNFPAQWKAFWDKTGKQWAAGSFWGKMAGVFVSTASMGGGQESTALAAMSTFAHHGIIYVPFGYAKAFGQLTDLSEVRGGSAWGAGTFAGGDGSRQPSAKELEIASIQGEHFYQTAAKYTG
;
A
#
# COMPACT_ATOMS: atom_id res chain seq x y z
N MET A 1 -0.39 14.81 -28.28
CA MET A 1 -0.73 15.61 -27.07
C MET A 1 -0.02 14.98 -25.88
N ALA A 2 0.46 15.71 -24.89
CA ALA A 2 1.05 15.08 -23.70
C ALA A 2 -0.06 14.37 -22.89
N PRO A 3 0.17 13.14 -22.38
CA PRO A 3 -0.84 12.42 -21.63
C PRO A 3 -1.15 13.13 -20.30
N LYS A 4 -2.43 13.16 -19.94
CA LYS A 4 -2.87 13.56 -18.60
C LYS A 4 -2.80 12.36 -17.68
N ILE A 5 -2.04 12.49 -16.60
CA ILE A 5 -1.84 11.41 -15.62
C ILE A 5 -2.47 11.79 -14.29
N ALA A 6 -3.24 10.88 -13.72
CA ALA A 6 -3.72 10.95 -12.36
C ALA A 6 -2.97 9.96 -11.48
N ILE A 7 -2.48 10.40 -10.33
CA ILE A 7 -1.96 9.54 -9.27
C ILE A 7 -3.03 9.46 -8.19
N VAL A 8 -3.57 8.27 -7.98
CA VAL A 8 -4.67 8.04 -7.05
C VAL A 8 -4.26 7.05 -5.99
N TYR A 9 -4.45 7.39 -4.73
CA TYR A 9 -4.09 6.51 -3.62
C TYR A 9 -5.08 6.57 -2.46
N VAL A 10 -5.03 5.54 -1.61
CA VAL A 10 -5.67 5.55 -0.30
C VAL A 10 -4.61 5.79 0.75
N CYS A 11 -4.80 6.79 1.57
CA CYS A 11 -4.03 6.99 2.77
C CYS A 11 -4.76 6.29 3.93
N PHE A 12 -4.17 5.21 4.42
CA PHE A 12 -4.74 4.44 5.50
C PHE A 12 -3.85 4.38 6.70
N SER A 13 -4.55 4.42 7.81
CA SER A 13 -4.04 4.08 9.12
C SER A 13 -4.42 2.63 9.45
N SER A 14 -3.45 1.74 9.58
CA SER A 14 -3.68 0.45 10.23
C SER A 14 -3.11 0.53 11.64
N PRO A 15 -3.89 0.22 12.68
CA PRO A 15 -3.31 -0.01 13.99
C PRO A 15 -2.43 -1.26 13.93
N PRO A 16 -1.39 -1.36 14.76
CA PRO A 16 -0.73 -2.63 14.98
C PRO A 16 -1.79 -3.63 15.42
N LEU A 17 -1.81 -4.77 14.76
CA LEU A 17 -2.64 -5.88 15.17
C LEU A 17 -2.14 -6.29 16.55
N LYS A 18 -2.77 -5.78 17.62
CA LYS A 18 -2.69 -6.47 18.91
C LYS A 18 -3.40 -7.79 18.66
N ILE A 19 -2.63 -8.83 18.39
CA ILE A 19 -3.11 -10.20 18.51
C ILE A 19 -3.39 -10.36 19.99
N LEU A 20 -4.58 -9.98 20.41
CA LEU A 20 -5.13 -10.43 21.67
C LEU A 20 -5.41 -11.92 21.45
N ALA A 21 -4.44 -12.75 21.74
CA ALA A 21 -4.69 -14.17 21.91
C ALA A 21 -5.55 -14.31 23.18
N VAL A 22 -6.85 -14.09 23.01
CA VAL A 22 -7.84 -14.56 23.98
C VAL A 22 -7.92 -16.06 23.78
N LEU A 23 -6.96 -16.76 24.34
CA LEU A 23 -7.13 -18.18 24.63
C LEU A 23 -8.12 -18.22 25.80
N PRO A 24 -9.32 -18.79 25.63
CA PRO A 24 -10.16 -19.10 26.79
C PRO A 24 -9.36 -20.08 27.65
N ALA A 25 -9.09 -19.71 28.90
CA ALA A 25 -8.53 -20.61 29.88
C ALA A 25 -9.47 -21.83 30.01
N ARG A 26 -9.10 -22.92 29.39
CA ARG A 26 -9.71 -24.23 29.70
C ARG A 26 -8.94 -24.83 30.87
N PRO A 27 -9.58 -25.08 32.03
CA PRO A 27 -8.91 -25.61 33.24
C PRO A 27 -8.34 -27.02 33.06
N SER A 28 -8.63 -27.70 31.95
CA SER A 28 -8.28 -29.13 31.74
C SER A 28 -6.90 -29.40 31.11
N ILE A 29 -6.11 -28.36 30.78
CA ILE A 29 -4.77 -28.57 30.17
C ILE A 29 -3.65 -28.53 31.21
N ILE A 30 -3.91 -28.06 32.44
CA ILE A 30 -2.87 -27.94 33.49
C ILE A 30 -2.47 -29.32 34.07
N THR A 31 -3.34 -30.33 34.00
CA THR A 31 -3.08 -31.63 34.57
C THR A 31 -2.21 -32.55 33.71
N SER A 32 -1.96 -32.22 32.44
CA SER A 32 -1.17 -33.07 31.54
C SER A 32 0.31 -32.67 31.43
N LEU A 33 0.73 -31.57 32.07
CA LEU A 33 2.11 -31.04 31.99
C LEU A 33 3.02 -31.50 33.13
N GLN A 34 2.53 -32.31 34.06
CA GLN A 34 3.34 -32.82 35.20
C GLN A 34 4.41 -33.87 34.83
N HIS A 35 4.50 -34.27 33.56
CA HIS A 35 5.49 -35.25 33.06
C HIS A 35 6.31 -34.72 31.87
N ALA A 36 6.45 -33.42 31.71
CA ALA A 36 7.34 -32.86 30.69
C ALA A 36 8.80 -32.88 31.14
N PRO A 37 9.77 -33.18 30.25
CA PRO A 37 11.20 -33.15 30.56
C PRO A 37 11.62 -31.77 31.07
N SER A 38 12.61 -31.75 32.00
CA SER A 38 13.08 -30.55 32.71
C SER A 38 13.58 -29.40 31.83
N ASP A 39 13.84 -29.63 30.54
CA ASP A 39 14.27 -28.61 29.59
C ASP A 39 13.12 -27.73 29.06
N LEU A 40 11.88 -28.25 29.06
CA LEU A 40 10.73 -27.47 28.60
C LEU A 40 10.30 -26.43 29.62
N SER A 41 10.55 -26.70 30.91
CA SER A 41 10.20 -25.75 31.99
C SER A 41 11.07 -24.49 31.97
N LYS A 42 12.32 -24.59 31.54
CA LYS A 42 13.23 -23.43 31.41
C LYS A 42 12.84 -22.50 30.27
N ASN A 43 12.34 -23.06 29.17
CA ASN A 43 11.88 -22.27 28.04
C ASN A 43 10.56 -21.58 28.33
N ILE A 44 9.68 -22.16 29.15
CA ILE A 44 8.41 -21.54 29.56
C ILE A 44 8.67 -20.37 30.52
N THR A 45 9.65 -20.50 31.43
CA THR A 45 10.03 -19.40 32.34
C THR A 45 10.69 -18.23 31.58
N ALA A 46 11.49 -18.52 30.55
CA ALA A 46 12.06 -17.49 29.67
C ALA A 46 11.00 -16.72 28.87
N ILE A 47 9.94 -17.38 28.41
CA ILE A 47 8.82 -16.75 27.71
C ILE A 47 7.99 -15.90 28.69
N SER A 48 7.82 -16.33 29.94
CA SER A 48 7.10 -15.57 30.97
C SER A 48 7.86 -14.31 31.41
N SER A 49 9.20 -14.32 31.44
CA SER A 49 9.98 -13.12 31.76
C SER A 49 9.97 -12.08 30.65
N TYR A 50 9.72 -12.46 29.40
CA TYR A 50 9.54 -11.53 28.27
C TYR A 50 8.17 -10.83 28.28
N CYS A 51 7.20 -11.34 29.04
CA CYS A 51 5.85 -10.76 29.11
C CYS A 51 5.64 -9.80 30.29
N ASN A 52 6.63 -9.60 31.17
CA ASN A 52 6.50 -8.80 32.39
C ASN A 52 7.18 -7.42 32.35
N ASP A 53 7.81 -7.03 31.23
CA ASP A 53 8.28 -5.66 31.03
C ASP A 53 7.13 -4.78 30.50
N THR A 54 6.25 -4.37 31.42
CA THR A 54 5.17 -3.40 31.17
C THR A 54 5.61 -1.98 31.48
N ASP A 55 6.85 -1.63 31.35
CA ASP A 55 7.26 -0.24 31.47
C ASP A 55 8.33 0.10 30.45
N SER A 56 7.97 1.06 29.64
CA SER A 56 8.77 1.89 28.77
C SER A 56 8.71 1.59 27.26
N PHE A 57 8.43 2.70 26.58
CA PHE A 57 8.50 3.00 25.15
C PHE A 57 7.32 2.60 24.28
N PHE A 58 6.13 3.09 24.62
CA PHE A 58 5.25 3.61 23.59
C PHE A 58 5.47 5.13 23.50
N SER A 59 6.51 5.53 22.79
CA SER A 59 6.50 6.84 22.18
C SER A 59 5.56 6.74 20.97
N PRO A 60 4.44 7.47 20.93
CA PRO A 60 3.58 7.50 19.76
C PRO A 60 4.28 8.34 18.69
N GLN A 61 5.25 7.77 18.01
CA GLN A 61 5.77 8.34 16.79
C GLN A 61 4.89 7.91 15.64
N TYR A 62 4.01 8.78 15.33
CA TYR A 62 2.99 8.80 14.32
C TYR A 62 3.56 8.89 12.93
N SER A 63 3.81 7.76 12.29
CA SER A 63 4.27 7.68 10.92
C SER A 63 3.57 6.59 10.10
N MET A 64 2.53 6.02 10.66
CA MET A 64 1.84 4.87 10.05
C MET A 64 1.20 5.16 8.68
N TYR A 65 1.15 6.42 8.20
CA TYR A 65 0.13 6.82 7.25
C TYR A 65 0.61 7.66 6.07
N GLY A 66 1.89 7.89 5.97
CA GLY A 66 2.47 8.64 4.87
C GLY A 66 3.11 7.77 3.77
N HIS A 67 3.15 6.45 3.90
CA HIS A 67 3.92 5.58 3.03
C HIS A 67 3.52 5.69 1.55
N ILE A 68 2.24 5.47 1.26
CA ILE A 68 1.72 5.57 -0.11
C ILE A 68 1.77 7.01 -0.63
N LYS A 69 1.56 8.00 0.24
CA LYS A 69 1.70 9.42 -0.13
C LYS A 69 3.13 9.74 -0.57
N GLN A 70 4.14 9.32 0.20
CA GLN A 70 5.54 9.56 -0.16
C GLN A 70 5.93 8.87 -1.47
N LEU A 71 5.44 7.64 -1.72
CA LEU A 71 5.62 6.99 -3.01
C LEU A 71 4.93 7.78 -4.14
N ALA A 72 3.69 8.24 -3.92
CA ALA A 72 2.94 9.04 -4.90
C ALA A 72 3.67 10.35 -5.25
N GLU A 73 4.25 11.03 -4.26
CA GLU A 73 5.07 12.23 -4.45
C GLU A 73 6.34 11.91 -5.26
N ALA A 74 6.99 10.77 -4.99
CA ALA A 74 8.15 10.33 -5.75
C ALA A 74 7.79 9.94 -7.21
N GLU A 75 6.66 9.25 -7.42
CA GLU A 75 6.10 8.96 -8.75
C GLU A 75 5.86 10.26 -9.53
N LYS A 76 5.21 11.24 -8.89
CA LYS A 76 4.96 12.55 -9.49
C LYS A 76 6.27 13.24 -9.88
N ALA A 77 7.27 13.27 -9.00
CA ALA A 77 8.57 13.83 -9.31
C ALA A 77 9.25 13.15 -10.52
N GLY A 78 9.08 11.82 -10.66
CA GLY A 78 9.54 11.07 -11.82
C GLY A 78 8.83 11.47 -13.12
N ILE A 79 7.53 11.67 -13.10
CA ILE A 79 6.72 12.16 -14.23
C ILE A 79 7.19 13.56 -14.63
N GLU A 80 7.35 14.46 -13.67
CA GLU A 80 7.81 15.84 -13.89
C GLU A 80 9.23 15.89 -14.48
N LYS A 81 10.12 15.03 -13.98
CA LYS A 81 11.47 14.86 -14.54
C LYS A 81 11.45 14.43 -16.02
N ALA A 82 10.45 13.64 -16.42
CA ALA A 82 10.25 13.25 -17.82
C ALA A 82 9.57 14.32 -18.69
N GLY A 83 9.25 15.47 -18.13
CA GLY A 83 8.58 16.59 -18.82
C GLY A 83 7.05 16.49 -18.82
N GLY A 84 6.48 15.59 -18.00
CA GLY A 84 5.05 15.44 -17.82
C GLY A 84 4.50 16.24 -16.64
N SER A 85 3.21 16.04 -16.37
CA SER A 85 2.54 16.54 -15.17
C SER A 85 1.56 15.49 -14.66
N ALA A 86 1.31 15.48 -13.36
CA ALA A 86 0.34 14.56 -12.74
C ALA A 86 -0.44 15.28 -11.64
N ASP A 87 -1.74 15.06 -11.63
CA ASP A 87 -2.60 15.45 -10.52
C ASP A 87 -2.66 14.30 -9.49
N VAL A 88 -2.60 14.65 -8.22
CA VAL A 88 -2.61 13.69 -7.12
C VAL A 88 -3.95 13.75 -6.41
N PHE A 89 -4.55 12.59 -6.19
CA PHE A 89 -5.84 12.44 -5.53
C PHE A 89 -5.78 11.41 -4.41
N GLN A 90 -6.58 11.60 -3.39
CA GLN A 90 -6.83 10.61 -2.36
C GLN A 90 -8.26 10.07 -2.45
N ILE A 91 -8.43 8.78 -2.23
CA ILE A 91 -9.74 8.12 -2.17
C ILE A 91 -10.49 8.53 -0.91
N PRO A 92 -11.83 8.69 -0.96
CA PRO A 92 -12.64 8.96 0.22
C PRO A 92 -12.46 7.92 1.32
N GLU A 93 -12.46 8.37 2.56
CA GLU A 93 -12.49 7.50 3.73
C GLU A 93 -13.89 6.95 3.95
N THR A 94 -13.98 5.69 4.36
CA THR A 94 -15.24 5.00 4.65
C THR A 94 -15.45 4.71 6.14
N LEU A 95 -14.41 4.90 6.96
CA LEU A 95 -14.49 4.71 8.40
C LEU A 95 -15.00 5.99 9.08
N SER A 96 -15.74 5.84 10.18
CA SER A 96 -16.18 6.95 10.99
C SER A 96 -15.02 7.61 11.74
N GLU A 97 -15.17 8.88 12.09
CA GLU A 97 -14.17 9.64 12.86
C GLU A 97 -13.84 8.97 14.20
N ASP A 98 -14.82 8.38 14.89
CA ASP A 98 -14.60 7.64 16.13
C ASP A 98 -13.70 6.42 15.93
N VAL A 99 -13.83 5.72 14.82
CA VAL A 99 -12.97 4.58 14.48
C VAL A 99 -11.58 5.07 14.14
N LEU A 100 -11.47 6.11 13.32
CA LEU A 100 -10.19 6.73 12.95
C LEU A 100 -9.43 7.25 14.19
N ALA A 101 -10.15 7.89 15.14
CA ALA A 101 -9.56 8.35 16.39
C ALA A 101 -9.03 7.19 17.25
N LYS A 102 -9.80 6.10 17.39
CA LYS A 102 -9.36 4.88 18.10
C LYS A 102 -8.18 4.19 17.43
N MET A 103 -8.09 4.32 16.12
CA MET A 103 -6.97 3.85 15.33
C MET A 103 -5.78 4.80 15.37
N HIS A 104 -5.93 5.97 16.00
CA HIS A 104 -4.94 7.04 15.97
C HIS A 104 -4.58 7.46 14.53
N ALA A 105 -5.56 7.46 13.63
CA ALA A 105 -5.36 7.86 12.25
C ALA A 105 -4.96 9.33 12.16
N PRO A 106 -3.95 9.71 11.34
CA PRO A 106 -3.66 11.12 11.11
C PRO A 106 -4.83 11.76 10.37
N GLN A 107 -4.98 13.06 10.54
CA GLN A 107 -5.92 13.82 9.74
C GLN A 107 -5.54 13.73 8.27
N LYS A 108 -6.55 13.71 7.38
CA LYS A 108 -6.33 13.78 5.94
C LYS A 108 -5.58 15.06 5.59
N ASP A 109 -4.69 14.94 4.62
CA ASP A 109 -4.04 16.11 4.04
C ASP A 109 -5.05 16.89 3.20
N THR A 110 -5.44 18.05 3.69
CA THR A 110 -6.40 18.93 3.03
C THR A 110 -5.85 19.60 1.76
N ALA A 111 -4.54 19.55 1.54
CA ALA A 111 -3.92 20.05 0.31
C ALA A 111 -4.11 19.10 -0.88
N ILE A 112 -4.51 17.85 -0.63
CA ILE A 112 -4.73 16.84 -1.68
C ILE A 112 -6.21 16.63 -1.88
N SER A 113 -6.67 16.82 -3.12
CA SER A 113 -8.08 16.69 -3.48
C SER A 113 -8.59 15.27 -3.25
N VAL A 114 -9.80 15.15 -2.69
CA VAL A 114 -10.48 13.87 -2.52
C VAL A 114 -11.24 13.53 -3.80
N LEU A 115 -11.03 12.33 -4.33
CA LEU A 115 -11.69 11.81 -5.52
C LEU A 115 -13.05 11.21 -5.15
N GLU A 116 -14.07 12.05 -5.04
CA GLU A 116 -15.42 11.63 -4.64
C GLU A 116 -16.19 10.97 -5.79
N ASP A 117 -16.06 11.50 -7.00
CA ASP A 117 -16.76 11.03 -8.20
C ASP A 117 -15.77 10.39 -9.19
N PRO A 118 -15.97 9.11 -9.53
CA PRO A 118 -15.17 8.44 -10.57
C PRO A 118 -15.19 9.13 -11.94
N ALA A 119 -16.22 9.90 -12.26
CA ALA A 119 -16.29 10.66 -13.52
C ALA A 119 -15.13 11.65 -13.68
N SER A 120 -14.54 12.12 -12.58
CA SER A 120 -13.36 12.99 -12.63
C SER A 120 -12.17 12.32 -13.31
N LEU A 121 -12.06 10.99 -13.29
CA LEU A 121 -10.99 10.23 -13.95
C LEU A 121 -11.20 10.07 -15.46
N GLU A 122 -12.38 10.36 -15.98
CA GLU A 122 -12.68 10.19 -17.42
C GLU A 122 -11.82 11.10 -18.31
N SER A 123 -11.38 12.25 -17.76
CA SER A 123 -10.53 13.22 -18.48
C SER A 123 -9.04 12.87 -18.49
N TYR A 124 -8.62 11.84 -17.80
CA TYR A 124 -7.22 11.38 -17.72
C TYR A 124 -6.98 10.22 -18.68
N ASP A 125 -5.77 10.12 -19.22
CA ASP A 125 -5.36 9.09 -20.17
C ASP A 125 -4.75 7.88 -19.44
N ALA A 126 -4.15 8.11 -18.27
CA ALA A 126 -3.45 7.08 -17.51
C ALA A 126 -3.50 7.32 -16.00
N PHE A 127 -3.35 6.24 -15.23
CA PHE A 127 -3.45 6.22 -13.78
C PHE A 127 -2.25 5.55 -13.12
N LEU A 128 -1.72 6.15 -12.06
CA LEU A 128 -0.85 5.45 -11.10
C LEU A 128 -1.66 5.22 -9.81
N ILE A 129 -1.83 3.96 -9.44
CA ILE A 129 -2.76 3.54 -8.38
C ILE A 129 -1.97 3.04 -7.18
N GLY A 130 -2.01 3.82 -6.10
CA GLY A 130 -1.36 3.52 -4.84
C GLY A 130 -2.24 2.69 -3.91
N ILE A 131 -1.77 1.50 -3.54
CA ILE A 131 -2.58 0.52 -2.81
C ILE A 131 -1.90 0.15 -1.50
N PRO A 132 -2.39 0.66 -0.34
CA PRO A 132 -2.01 0.09 0.94
C PRO A 132 -2.75 -1.24 1.10
N THR A 133 -2.02 -2.35 1.06
CA THR A 133 -2.64 -3.68 1.03
C THR A 133 -3.53 -3.98 2.22
N ARG A 134 -4.58 -4.73 1.98
CA ARG A 134 -5.33 -5.49 2.98
C ARG A 134 -5.44 -6.92 2.51
N TYR A 135 -4.74 -7.82 3.24
CA TYR A 135 -4.75 -9.26 2.94
C TYR A 135 -4.34 -9.58 1.49
N GLY A 136 -3.37 -8.85 0.93
CA GLY A 136 -2.92 -9.03 -0.45
C GLY A 136 -3.90 -8.52 -1.51
N ASN A 137 -4.75 -7.55 -1.17
CA ASN A 137 -5.80 -7.02 -2.04
C ASN A 137 -6.02 -5.52 -1.78
N PHE A 138 -6.95 -4.92 -2.53
CA PHE A 138 -7.46 -3.57 -2.26
C PHE A 138 -8.03 -3.46 -0.85
N PRO A 139 -7.84 -2.33 -0.16
CA PRO A 139 -8.61 -2.01 1.04
C PRO A 139 -10.06 -1.67 0.69
N ALA A 140 -10.95 -1.71 1.69
CA ALA A 140 -12.38 -1.46 1.53
C ALA A 140 -12.69 -0.13 0.82
N GLN A 141 -11.91 0.92 1.07
CA GLN A 141 -12.10 2.23 0.46
C GLN A 141 -11.85 2.21 -1.05
N TRP A 142 -10.79 1.54 -1.51
CA TRP A 142 -10.58 1.32 -2.93
C TRP A 142 -11.72 0.51 -3.56
N LYS A 143 -12.18 -0.54 -2.86
CA LYS A 143 -13.28 -1.35 -3.38
C LYS A 143 -14.58 -0.55 -3.44
N ALA A 144 -14.88 0.25 -2.41
CA ALA A 144 -16.03 1.15 -2.39
C ALA A 144 -15.97 2.21 -3.52
N PHE A 145 -14.77 2.68 -3.86
CA PHE A 145 -14.59 3.57 -5.02
C PHE A 145 -14.87 2.83 -6.33
N TRP A 146 -14.28 1.65 -6.53
CA TRP A 146 -14.52 0.86 -7.73
C TRP A 146 -15.99 0.44 -7.88
N ASP A 147 -16.69 0.20 -6.78
CA ASP A 147 -18.13 -0.13 -6.82
C ASP A 147 -19.00 1.04 -7.29
N LYS A 148 -18.50 2.28 -7.22
CA LYS A 148 -19.18 3.46 -7.79
C LYS A 148 -18.97 3.60 -9.30
N THR A 149 -18.06 2.86 -9.93
CA THR A 149 -17.70 3.02 -11.35
C THR A 149 -18.64 2.31 -12.32
N GLY A 150 -19.80 1.84 -11.89
CA GLY A 150 -20.74 1.10 -12.75
C GLY A 150 -21.16 1.85 -14.01
N LYS A 151 -21.35 3.18 -13.92
CA LYS A 151 -21.64 4.03 -15.08
C LYS A 151 -20.47 4.06 -16.06
N GLN A 152 -19.25 4.24 -15.59
CA GLN A 152 -18.03 4.27 -16.38
C GLN A 152 -17.76 2.92 -17.05
N TRP A 153 -18.04 1.83 -16.33
CA TRP A 153 -17.94 0.49 -16.90
C TRP A 153 -18.93 0.28 -18.04
N ALA A 154 -20.20 0.63 -17.84
CA ALA A 154 -21.23 0.48 -18.86
C ALA A 154 -20.98 1.34 -20.10
N ALA A 155 -20.40 2.52 -19.92
CA ALA A 155 -20.06 3.45 -21.01
C ALA A 155 -18.70 3.17 -21.68
N GLY A 156 -17.87 2.27 -21.08
CA GLY A 156 -16.50 2.04 -21.54
C GLY A 156 -15.56 3.23 -21.34
N SER A 157 -15.85 4.12 -20.35
CA SER A 157 -15.10 5.37 -20.17
C SER A 157 -13.63 5.18 -19.81
N PHE A 158 -13.26 4.02 -19.26
CA PHE A 158 -11.88 3.69 -18.91
C PHE A 158 -11.23 2.71 -19.89
N TRP A 159 -11.96 2.26 -20.91
CA TRP A 159 -11.44 1.33 -21.90
C TRP A 159 -10.25 1.94 -22.66
N GLY A 160 -9.15 1.20 -22.73
CA GLY A 160 -7.92 1.63 -23.42
C GLY A 160 -7.04 2.61 -22.62
N LYS A 161 -7.49 3.11 -21.47
CA LYS A 161 -6.64 3.90 -20.56
C LYS A 161 -5.58 3.00 -19.92
N MET A 162 -4.47 3.58 -19.51
CA MET A 162 -3.35 2.84 -18.93
C MET A 162 -3.32 2.94 -17.40
N ALA A 163 -2.88 1.89 -16.72
CA ALA A 163 -2.65 1.95 -15.28
C ALA A 163 -1.35 1.24 -14.86
N GLY A 164 -0.62 1.87 -13.95
CA GLY A 164 0.43 1.27 -13.13
C GLY A 164 -0.01 1.17 -11.68
N VAL A 165 0.66 0.35 -10.89
CA VAL A 165 0.38 0.19 -9.46
C VAL A 165 1.64 0.39 -8.63
N PHE A 166 1.48 0.89 -7.40
CA PHE A 166 2.51 0.89 -6.38
C PHE A 166 1.88 0.53 -5.03
N VAL A 167 2.63 -0.20 -4.19
CA VAL A 167 2.03 -0.94 -3.07
C VAL A 167 2.79 -0.69 -1.77
N SER A 168 2.07 -0.54 -0.66
CA SER A 168 2.66 -0.65 0.67
C SER A 168 2.10 -1.84 1.42
N THR A 169 2.98 -2.55 2.14
CA THR A 169 2.64 -3.67 3.01
C THR A 169 3.34 -3.52 4.36
N ALA A 170 2.91 -4.26 5.38
CA ALA A 170 3.62 -4.24 6.67
C ALA A 170 4.97 -4.97 6.59
N SER A 171 5.06 -6.06 5.82
CA SER A 171 6.22 -6.94 5.76
C SER A 171 6.51 -7.41 4.33
N MET A 172 7.68 -8.04 4.14
CA MET A 172 8.12 -8.57 2.84
C MET A 172 7.15 -9.61 2.27
N GLY A 173 6.64 -10.51 3.10
CA GLY A 173 5.61 -11.49 2.72
C GLY A 173 4.18 -10.95 2.77
N GLY A 174 3.99 -9.65 2.98
CA GLY A 174 2.68 -9.03 3.22
C GLY A 174 1.80 -8.81 1.99
N GLY A 175 2.24 -9.25 0.81
CA GLY A 175 1.42 -9.19 -0.41
C GLY A 175 1.78 -8.08 -1.39
N GLN A 176 3.05 -7.72 -1.52
CA GLN A 176 3.50 -6.74 -2.54
C GLN A 176 3.00 -7.12 -3.93
N GLU A 177 3.29 -8.33 -4.39
CA GLU A 177 2.90 -8.80 -5.72
C GLU A 177 1.45 -9.26 -5.80
N SER A 178 0.95 -9.96 -4.75
CA SER A 178 -0.43 -10.45 -4.77
C SER A 178 -1.45 -9.31 -4.80
N THR A 179 -1.14 -8.15 -4.19
CA THR A 179 -1.98 -6.94 -4.27
C THR A 179 -2.04 -6.41 -5.71
N ALA A 180 -0.92 -6.36 -6.41
CA ALA A 180 -0.88 -5.99 -7.81
C ALA A 180 -1.69 -6.96 -8.67
N LEU A 181 -1.50 -8.28 -8.47
CA LEU A 181 -2.27 -9.32 -9.17
C LEU A 181 -3.78 -9.19 -8.93
N ALA A 182 -4.20 -8.92 -7.69
CA ALA A 182 -5.61 -8.72 -7.37
C ALA A 182 -6.21 -7.49 -8.10
N ALA A 183 -5.43 -6.43 -8.29
CA ALA A 183 -5.87 -5.24 -9.01
C ALA A 183 -6.14 -5.52 -10.50
N MET A 184 -5.45 -6.50 -11.09
CA MET A 184 -5.61 -6.85 -12.52
C MET A 184 -7.04 -7.25 -12.86
N SER A 185 -7.78 -7.88 -11.94
CA SER A 185 -9.19 -8.24 -12.17
C SER A 185 -10.04 -6.98 -12.43
N THR A 186 -9.88 -5.94 -11.64
CA THR A 186 -10.60 -4.67 -11.82
C THR A 186 -10.20 -4.00 -13.15
N PHE A 187 -8.92 -3.97 -13.48
CA PHE A 187 -8.44 -3.39 -14.73
C PHE A 187 -8.98 -4.12 -15.95
N ALA A 188 -8.96 -5.45 -15.92
CA ALA A 188 -9.50 -6.27 -17.02
C ALA A 188 -10.99 -6.00 -17.26
N HIS A 189 -11.79 -5.88 -16.20
CA HIS A 189 -13.23 -5.60 -16.32
C HIS A 189 -13.53 -4.21 -16.89
N HIS A 190 -12.66 -3.23 -16.67
CA HIS A 190 -12.77 -1.88 -17.24
C HIS A 190 -12.09 -1.75 -18.61
N GLY A 191 -11.36 -2.77 -19.07
CA GLY A 191 -10.55 -2.68 -20.30
C GLY A 191 -9.34 -1.75 -20.15
N ILE A 192 -8.86 -1.54 -18.91
CA ILE A 192 -7.67 -0.75 -18.60
C ILE A 192 -6.42 -1.57 -18.93
N ILE A 193 -5.47 -0.96 -19.60
CA ILE A 193 -4.19 -1.57 -19.99
C ILE A 193 -3.21 -1.43 -18.83
N TYR A 194 -2.81 -2.55 -18.24
CA TYR A 194 -1.79 -2.53 -17.22
C TYR A 194 -0.40 -2.29 -17.82
N VAL A 195 0.32 -1.32 -17.26
CA VAL A 195 1.71 -1.01 -17.60
C VAL A 195 2.62 -1.51 -16.48
N PRO A 196 3.30 -2.66 -16.68
CA PRO A 196 4.22 -3.18 -15.67
C PRO A 196 5.44 -2.29 -15.54
N PHE A 197 6.01 -2.23 -14.35
CA PHE A 197 7.26 -1.53 -14.12
C PHE A 197 8.45 -2.25 -14.79
N GLY A 198 8.49 -3.59 -14.66
CA GLY A 198 9.57 -4.43 -15.21
C GLY A 198 10.91 -4.19 -14.52
N TYR A 199 11.97 -4.72 -15.12
CA TYR A 199 13.33 -4.59 -14.61
C TYR A 199 14.20 -3.63 -15.41
N ALA A 200 13.84 -3.32 -16.65
CA ALA A 200 14.73 -2.71 -17.63
C ALA A 200 15.33 -1.34 -17.19
N LYS A 201 14.61 -0.57 -16.38
CA LYS A 201 15.01 0.77 -15.97
C LYS A 201 15.49 0.85 -14.51
N ALA A 202 15.23 -0.18 -13.72
CA ALA A 202 15.56 -0.23 -12.30
C ALA A 202 16.24 -1.56 -11.91
N PHE A 203 16.98 -2.18 -12.84
CA PHE A 203 17.60 -3.49 -12.61
C PHE A 203 18.51 -3.46 -11.38
N GLY A 204 19.39 -2.47 -11.29
CA GLY A 204 20.31 -2.33 -10.16
C GLY A 204 19.59 -2.19 -8.83
N GLN A 205 18.55 -1.35 -8.77
CA GLN A 205 17.78 -1.12 -7.55
C GLN A 205 16.95 -2.36 -7.17
N LEU A 206 16.32 -3.01 -8.16
CA LEU A 206 15.43 -4.16 -7.93
C LEU A 206 16.17 -5.46 -7.62
N THR A 207 17.44 -5.59 -7.98
CA THR A 207 18.25 -6.78 -7.70
C THR A 207 19.23 -6.59 -6.53
N ASP A 208 19.32 -5.38 -5.98
CA ASP A 208 20.16 -5.11 -4.83
C ASP A 208 19.59 -5.74 -3.54
N LEU A 209 20.38 -6.57 -2.89
CA LEU A 209 20.05 -7.28 -1.65
C LEU A 209 20.74 -6.66 -0.41
N SER A 210 21.40 -5.50 -0.58
CA SER A 210 22.13 -4.84 0.52
C SER A 210 21.20 -4.24 1.59
N GLU A 211 19.94 -3.98 1.23
CA GLU A 211 18.92 -3.50 2.17
C GLU A 211 17.55 -4.16 1.93
N VAL A 212 16.73 -4.16 2.98
CA VAL A 212 15.33 -4.58 2.88
C VAL A 212 14.52 -3.48 2.22
N ARG A 213 13.91 -3.77 1.08
CA ARG A 213 13.10 -2.84 0.29
C ARG A 213 11.84 -3.48 -0.27
N GLY A 214 10.83 -2.65 -0.52
CA GLY A 214 9.64 -3.03 -1.29
C GLY A 214 9.86 -2.85 -2.80
N GLY A 215 8.78 -3.07 -3.53
CA GLY A 215 8.78 -3.00 -4.99
C GLY A 215 9.22 -4.28 -5.69
N SER A 216 8.73 -4.45 -6.90
CA SER A 216 8.95 -5.62 -7.76
C SER A 216 8.76 -5.22 -9.23
N ALA A 217 8.81 -6.20 -10.14
CA ALA A 217 8.47 -5.98 -11.53
C ALA A 217 7.02 -5.48 -11.77
N TRP A 218 6.16 -5.64 -10.78
CA TRP A 218 4.77 -5.16 -10.84
C TRP A 218 4.65 -3.66 -10.58
N GLY A 219 5.51 -3.11 -9.74
CA GLY A 219 5.50 -1.69 -9.40
C GLY A 219 6.37 -1.36 -8.20
N ALA A 220 6.55 -0.09 -7.93
CA ALA A 220 7.22 0.40 -6.74
C ALA A 220 6.50 -0.05 -5.46
N GLY A 221 7.21 -0.08 -4.37
CA GLY A 221 6.61 -0.49 -3.10
C GLY A 221 7.46 -0.13 -1.91
N THR A 222 6.85 -0.24 -0.72
CA THR A 222 7.52 -0.02 0.56
C THR A 222 6.97 -0.94 1.63
N PHE A 223 7.73 -1.14 2.69
CA PHE A 223 7.31 -1.82 3.91
C PHE A 223 7.14 -0.84 5.04
N ALA A 224 6.00 -0.91 5.70
CA ALA A 224 5.68 -0.04 6.83
C ALA A 224 6.24 -0.53 8.18
N GLY A 225 6.60 -1.81 8.27
CA GLY A 225 6.83 -2.47 9.55
C GLY A 225 5.52 -2.93 10.19
N GLY A 226 5.60 -3.83 11.17
CA GLY A 226 4.40 -4.35 11.86
C GLY A 226 3.64 -3.30 12.67
N ASP A 227 4.35 -2.27 13.12
CA ASP A 227 3.83 -1.13 13.89
C ASP A 227 3.62 0.14 13.02
N GLY A 228 3.97 0.08 11.73
CA GLY A 228 3.87 1.20 10.80
C GLY A 228 4.96 2.27 10.96
N SER A 229 5.97 2.04 11.78
CA SER A 229 7.01 3.06 12.08
C SER A 229 8.07 3.21 10.99
N ARG A 230 8.32 2.16 10.18
CA ARG A 230 9.31 2.22 9.11
C ARG A 230 8.82 3.14 7.99
N GLN A 231 9.60 4.14 7.65
CA GLN A 231 9.33 5.00 6.50
C GLN A 231 9.92 4.43 5.21
N PRO A 232 9.40 4.84 4.03
CA PRO A 232 10.03 4.51 2.75
C PRO A 232 11.50 4.88 2.74
N SER A 233 12.35 3.94 2.32
CA SER A 233 13.78 4.20 2.20
C SER A 233 14.08 5.09 0.98
N ALA A 234 15.26 5.70 0.96
CA ALA A 234 15.69 6.50 -0.19
C ALA A 234 15.66 5.67 -1.50
N LYS A 235 16.02 4.39 -1.43
CA LYS A 235 15.96 3.47 -2.57
C LYS A 235 14.52 3.16 -3.01
N GLU A 236 13.59 2.98 -2.08
CA GLU A 236 12.17 2.80 -2.41
C GLU A 236 11.58 4.03 -3.08
N LEU A 237 11.94 5.23 -2.64
CA LEU A 237 11.54 6.50 -3.28
C LEU A 237 12.21 6.69 -4.66
N GLU A 238 13.48 6.29 -4.80
CA GLU A 238 14.15 6.28 -6.10
C GLU A 238 13.43 5.34 -7.08
N ILE A 239 13.10 4.13 -6.66
CA ILE A 239 12.35 3.15 -7.47
C ILE A 239 10.99 3.74 -7.90
N ALA A 240 10.26 4.39 -7.01
CA ALA A 240 9.00 5.05 -7.33
C ALA A 240 9.19 6.19 -8.36
N SER A 241 10.23 7.01 -8.21
CA SER A 241 10.56 8.06 -9.17
C SER A 241 10.90 7.49 -10.57
N ILE A 242 11.66 6.39 -10.63
CA ILE A 242 11.96 5.69 -11.89
C ILE A 242 10.68 5.12 -12.50
N GLN A 243 9.77 4.59 -11.69
CA GLN A 243 8.48 4.10 -12.20
C GLN A 243 7.67 5.25 -12.80
N GLY A 244 7.52 6.37 -12.11
CA GLY A 244 6.79 7.54 -12.61
C GLY A 244 7.34 8.06 -13.94
N GLU A 245 8.66 8.23 -14.03
CA GLU A 245 9.35 8.61 -15.27
C GLU A 245 9.03 7.64 -16.42
N HIS A 246 9.16 6.35 -16.16
CA HIS A 246 8.97 5.31 -17.18
C HIS A 246 7.51 5.12 -17.57
N PHE A 247 6.60 5.24 -16.61
CA PHE A 247 5.16 5.19 -16.85
C PHE A 247 4.71 6.32 -17.78
N TYR A 248 5.15 7.56 -17.51
CA TYR A 248 4.89 8.70 -18.38
C TYR A 248 5.45 8.50 -19.79
N GLN A 249 6.72 8.08 -19.91
CA GLN A 249 7.34 7.80 -21.21
C GLN A 249 6.60 6.72 -21.99
N THR A 250 6.01 5.73 -21.31
CA THR A 250 5.23 4.68 -21.93
C THR A 250 3.87 5.23 -22.38
N ALA A 251 3.15 5.92 -21.51
CA ALA A 251 1.87 6.53 -21.84
C ALA A 251 1.98 7.50 -23.02
N ALA A 252 3.02 8.32 -23.06
CA ALA A 252 3.25 9.26 -24.15
C ALA A 252 3.42 8.62 -25.55
N LYS A 253 3.83 7.35 -25.61
CA LYS A 253 3.94 6.63 -26.90
C LYS A 253 2.58 6.23 -27.49
N TYR A 254 1.54 6.13 -26.66
CA TYR A 254 0.23 5.64 -27.06
C TYR A 254 -0.84 6.73 -27.14
N THR A 255 -0.55 7.91 -26.62
CA THR A 255 -1.47 9.07 -26.62
C THR A 255 -1.10 10.16 -27.65
N GLY A 256 0.03 9.98 -28.36
CA GLY A 256 0.57 10.92 -29.35
C GLY A 256 0.05 10.72 -30.76
#